data_dd5652696e3cbadb8d31fbc96143e564
#
_entry.id   dd5652696e3cbadb8d31fbc96143e564
#
_cell.length_a   1.000
_cell.length_b   1.000
_cell.length_c   1.000
_cell.angle_alpha   90.00
_cell.angle_beta   90.00
_cell.angle_gamma   90.00
#
_symmetry.space_group_name_H-M   'P 1'
#
loop_
_entity.id
_entity.type
_entity.pdbx_description
1 polymer ?
#
loop_
_entity_poly.entity_id
_entity_poly.type
_entity_poly.pdbx_seq_one_letter_code
_entity_poly.pdbx_strand_id
1 'polypeptide(L)'
;MEKGPISNFITHNYRHFNSASLVDAAKAYEELLAKGGKMMLAMAGAMSTAELGLSLAEMIRQDKFSIVCCSANNLEEDIMNLVAHSHYYRVPGYRNLTAEQEQELLNNHYNRVTDTCIPEEEAFRRLEGALVDVWNKAKAEGKRYLPYEYIYQILRSGVLEKYYEIDPKDSWVLAACEKNIPIICPAWEDCTTGNIFAAHCIKGEFTPDLVKNGIETMLFLVDWYKKNAVGAGVGFFQIGGGTAGDSLSA
;
A
#
# COMPACT_ATOMS: atom_id res chain seq x y z
N MET A 1 20.79 19.94 -11.16
CA MET A 1 20.87 18.60 -11.80
C MET A 1 20.43 18.72 -13.25
N GLU A 2 21.13 18.06 -14.14
CA GLU A 2 20.70 17.95 -15.55
C GLU A 2 19.40 17.13 -15.60
N LYS A 3 18.39 17.63 -16.34
CA LYS A 3 17.10 16.94 -16.44
C LYS A 3 17.26 15.66 -17.27
N GLY A 4 16.73 14.56 -16.78
CA GLY A 4 16.69 13.30 -17.53
C GLY A 4 15.82 13.38 -18.81
N PRO A 5 15.89 12.37 -19.68
CA PRO A 5 15.23 12.39 -20.99
C PRO A 5 13.70 12.53 -20.88
N ILE A 6 13.07 11.91 -19.89
CA ILE A 6 11.62 12.00 -19.65
C ILE A 6 11.24 13.42 -19.21
N SER A 7 11.97 14.01 -18.26
CA SER A 7 11.72 15.39 -17.81
C SER A 7 11.90 16.40 -18.96
N ASN A 8 12.89 16.18 -19.82
CA ASN A 8 13.10 17.00 -21.00
C ASN A 8 11.94 16.87 -21.99
N PHE A 9 11.49 15.64 -22.26
CA PHE A 9 10.33 15.38 -23.12
C PHE A 9 9.07 16.08 -22.60
N ILE A 10 8.73 15.88 -21.31
CA ILE A 10 7.56 16.49 -20.68
C ILE A 10 7.65 18.01 -20.72
N THR A 11 8.76 18.60 -20.32
CA THR A 11 8.94 20.05 -20.30
C THR A 11 8.86 20.67 -21.70
N HIS A 12 9.34 19.96 -22.73
CA HIS A 12 9.31 20.43 -24.12
C HIS A 12 7.90 20.36 -24.72
N ASN A 13 7.13 19.29 -24.42
CA ASN A 13 5.87 19.01 -25.12
C ASN A 13 4.63 19.48 -24.35
N TYR A 14 4.67 19.51 -23.00
CA TYR A 14 3.53 19.81 -22.14
C TYR A 14 3.47 21.32 -21.81
N ARG A 15 3.01 22.12 -22.77
CA ARG A 15 3.13 23.58 -22.69
C ARG A 15 1.83 24.31 -22.34
N HIS A 16 0.68 23.68 -22.56
CA HIS A 16 -0.63 24.32 -22.41
C HIS A 16 -1.66 23.35 -21.83
N PHE A 17 -2.77 23.91 -21.32
CA PHE A 17 -3.90 23.18 -20.78
C PHE A 17 -3.50 22.18 -19.67
N ASN A 18 -4.19 21.05 -19.58
CA ASN A 18 -3.94 20.03 -18.55
C ASN A 18 -2.51 19.48 -18.54
N SER A 19 -1.87 19.43 -19.70
CA SER A 19 -0.47 18.98 -19.77
C SER A 19 0.49 19.99 -19.13
N ALA A 20 0.26 21.29 -19.28
CA ALA A 20 1.02 22.31 -18.56
C ALA A 20 0.76 22.24 -17.06
N SER A 21 -0.49 22.03 -16.64
CA SER A 21 -0.85 21.86 -15.23
C SER A 21 -0.12 20.68 -14.56
N LEU A 22 0.14 19.59 -15.30
CA LEU A 22 0.95 18.49 -14.79
C LEU A 22 2.39 18.93 -14.49
N VAL A 23 2.98 19.74 -15.40
CA VAL A 23 4.34 20.28 -15.20
C VAL A 23 4.38 21.22 -13.99
N ASP A 24 3.37 22.07 -13.85
CA ASP A 24 3.28 23.02 -12.73
C ASP A 24 3.06 22.30 -11.40
N ALA A 25 2.24 21.26 -11.37
CA ALA A 25 2.06 20.41 -10.19
C ALA A 25 3.37 19.72 -9.77
N ALA A 26 4.13 19.18 -10.75
CA ALA A 26 5.43 18.56 -10.47
C ALA A 26 6.44 19.58 -9.89
N LYS A 27 6.47 20.81 -10.42
CA LYS A 27 7.32 21.88 -9.88
C LYS A 27 6.90 22.26 -8.45
N ALA A 28 5.61 22.44 -8.21
CA ALA A 28 5.10 22.77 -6.87
C ALA A 28 5.44 21.67 -5.85
N TYR A 29 5.38 20.41 -6.28
CA TYR A 29 5.83 19.26 -5.47
C TYR A 29 7.31 19.37 -5.10
N GLU A 30 8.17 19.57 -6.10
CA GLU A 30 9.63 19.71 -5.89
C GLU A 30 9.95 20.92 -5.01
N GLU A 31 9.29 22.06 -5.22
CA GLU A 31 9.47 23.27 -4.41
C GLU A 31 9.06 23.09 -2.95
N LEU A 32 7.95 22.40 -2.68
CA LEU A 32 7.52 22.10 -1.32
C LEU A 32 8.59 21.30 -0.58
N LEU A 33 9.08 20.22 -1.19
CA LEU A 33 10.13 19.40 -0.59
C LEU A 33 11.45 20.16 -0.40
N ALA A 34 11.84 20.99 -1.37
CA ALA A 34 13.05 21.81 -1.29
C ALA A 34 13.00 22.82 -0.13
N LYS A 35 11.81 23.26 0.26
CA LYS A 35 11.57 24.16 1.41
C LYS A 35 11.47 23.38 2.74
N GLY A 36 11.66 22.06 2.74
CA GLY A 36 11.54 21.21 3.93
C GLY A 36 10.11 20.80 4.27
N GLY A 37 9.16 21.02 3.35
CA GLY A 37 7.77 20.55 3.50
C GLY A 37 7.66 19.03 3.44
N LYS A 38 6.52 18.51 3.82
CA LYS A 38 6.18 17.07 3.83
C LYS A 38 5.18 16.76 2.74
N MET A 39 5.23 15.54 2.21
CA MET A 39 4.27 15.08 1.21
C MET A 39 3.53 13.84 1.73
N MET A 40 2.21 13.90 1.73
CA MET A 40 1.31 12.76 1.98
C MET A 40 0.94 12.12 0.64
N LEU A 41 1.09 10.81 0.55
CA LEU A 41 0.59 10.03 -0.58
C LEU A 41 -0.79 9.47 -0.24
N ALA A 42 -1.79 9.75 -1.08
CA ALA A 42 -3.06 9.01 -1.08
C ALA A 42 -3.10 8.03 -2.25
N MET A 43 -3.37 6.75 -1.99
CA MET A 43 -3.38 5.72 -3.01
C MET A 43 -4.60 4.81 -2.85
N ALA A 44 -5.45 4.74 -3.87
CA ALA A 44 -6.64 3.92 -3.88
C ALA A 44 -6.72 3.04 -5.13
N GLY A 45 -7.63 2.07 -5.13
CA GLY A 45 -7.70 1.02 -6.16
C GLY A 45 -6.64 -0.05 -5.95
N ALA A 46 -6.42 -0.91 -6.93
CA ALA A 46 -5.46 -2.02 -6.88
C ALA A 46 -4.11 -1.61 -7.50
N MET A 47 -3.52 -0.54 -6.99
CA MET A 47 -2.28 0.03 -7.53
C MET A 47 -1.06 -0.83 -7.23
N SER A 48 -1.06 -1.59 -6.14
CA SER A 48 0.00 -2.54 -5.82
C SER A 48 -0.05 -3.75 -6.75
N THR A 49 -1.23 -4.30 -7.04
CA THR A 49 -1.39 -5.35 -8.06
C THR A 49 -0.99 -4.84 -9.46
N ALA A 50 -1.21 -3.56 -9.75
CA ALA A 50 -0.73 -2.90 -10.98
C ALA A 50 0.78 -2.57 -10.95
N GLU A 51 1.51 -3.02 -9.96
CA GLU A 51 2.97 -2.85 -9.79
C GLU A 51 3.45 -1.39 -9.76
N LEU A 52 2.64 -0.49 -9.22
CA LEU A 52 3.05 0.91 -9.02
C LEU A 52 4.24 1.03 -8.04
N GLY A 53 4.52 -0.02 -7.28
CA GLY A 53 5.69 -0.17 -6.42
C GLY A 53 7.01 0.14 -7.12
N LEU A 54 7.16 -0.24 -8.38
CA LEU A 54 8.34 0.06 -9.22
C LEU A 54 8.74 1.54 -9.21
N SER A 55 7.77 2.45 -9.12
CA SER A 55 8.02 3.89 -9.04
C SER A 55 7.99 4.42 -7.61
N LEU A 56 7.03 3.96 -6.81
CA LEU A 56 6.79 4.47 -5.46
C LEU A 56 7.91 4.08 -4.48
N ALA A 57 8.46 2.88 -4.60
CA ALA A 57 9.53 2.41 -3.71
C ALA A 57 10.74 3.34 -3.77
N GLU A 58 11.18 3.72 -4.98
CA GLU A 58 12.29 4.65 -5.17
C GLU A 58 11.95 6.05 -4.66
N MET A 59 10.73 6.55 -4.92
CA MET A 59 10.29 7.84 -4.41
C MET A 59 10.29 7.88 -2.88
N ILE A 60 9.88 6.80 -2.22
CA ILE A 60 9.90 6.67 -0.76
C ILE A 60 11.34 6.68 -0.24
N ARG A 61 12.25 5.90 -0.84
CA ARG A 61 13.66 5.86 -0.44
C ARG A 61 14.36 7.21 -0.61
N GLN A 62 13.94 8.00 -1.59
CA GLN A 62 14.41 9.37 -1.82
C GLN A 62 13.70 10.43 -0.95
N ASP A 63 12.96 10.04 0.09
CA ASP A 63 12.24 10.94 1.00
C ASP A 63 11.20 11.84 0.30
N LYS A 64 10.61 11.36 -0.82
CA LYS A 64 9.58 12.10 -1.54
C LYS A 64 8.21 12.04 -0.86
N PHE A 65 7.98 11.02 -0.03
CA PHE A 65 6.79 10.88 0.80
C PHE A 65 7.17 10.76 2.28
N SER A 66 6.31 11.25 3.15
CA SER A 66 6.50 11.23 4.61
C SER A 66 5.45 10.40 5.34
N ILE A 67 4.36 10.10 4.67
CA ILE A 67 3.26 9.24 5.11
C ILE A 67 2.51 8.74 3.88
N VAL A 68 1.95 7.53 3.97
CA VAL A 68 1.08 6.96 2.94
C VAL A 68 -0.29 6.72 3.55
N CYS A 69 -1.35 7.09 2.85
CA CYS A 69 -2.72 6.67 3.13
C CYS A 69 -3.22 5.87 1.93
N CYS A 70 -3.59 4.62 2.13
CA CYS A 70 -4.01 3.77 1.02
C CYS A 70 -5.23 2.93 1.38
N SER A 71 -5.99 2.51 0.37
CA SER A 71 -6.92 1.40 0.57
C SER A 71 -6.12 0.17 1.01
N ALA A 72 -6.65 -0.57 1.97
CA ALA A 72 -5.88 -1.58 2.70
C ALA A 72 -5.40 -2.74 1.83
N ASN A 73 -6.10 -3.04 0.73
CA ASN A 73 -5.65 -3.99 -0.27
C ASN A 73 -4.26 -3.64 -0.84
N ASN A 74 -3.92 -2.36 -1.00
CA ASN A 74 -2.60 -1.97 -1.49
C ASN A 74 -1.47 -2.36 -0.53
N LEU A 75 -1.72 -2.34 0.78
CA LEU A 75 -0.74 -2.75 1.79
C LEU A 75 -0.43 -4.25 1.67
N GLU A 76 -1.46 -5.09 1.51
CA GLU A 76 -1.29 -6.55 1.42
C GLU A 76 -0.82 -7.00 0.04
N GLU A 77 -1.36 -6.40 -1.04
CA GLU A 77 -1.05 -6.78 -2.42
C GLU A 77 0.41 -6.52 -2.80
N ASP A 78 1.07 -5.49 -2.25
CA ASP A 78 2.49 -5.26 -2.46
C ASP A 78 3.35 -6.39 -1.84
N ILE A 79 2.95 -6.88 -0.66
CA ILE A 79 3.60 -8.02 -0.01
C ILE A 79 3.32 -9.32 -0.79
N MET A 80 2.09 -9.51 -1.26
CA MET A 80 1.73 -10.66 -2.09
C MET A 80 2.52 -10.66 -3.39
N ASN A 81 2.68 -9.51 -4.04
CA ASN A 81 3.53 -9.36 -5.21
C ASN A 81 4.99 -9.71 -4.89
N LEU A 82 5.51 -9.23 -3.76
CA LEU A 82 6.88 -9.51 -3.32
C LEU A 82 7.16 -11.01 -3.17
N VAL A 83 6.18 -11.80 -2.69
CA VAL A 83 6.38 -13.22 -2.33
C VAL A 83 5.76 -14.24 -3.27
N ALA A 84 5.00 -13.81 -4.29
CA ALA A 84 4.24 -14.73 -5.15
C ALA A 84 4.14 -14.28 -6.62
N HIS A 85 4.94 -13.32 -7.05
CA HIS A 85 4.84 -12.70 -8.38
C HIS A 85 4.89 -13.70 -9.54
N SER A 86 5.77 -14.70 -9.48
CA SER A 86 5.93 -15.70 -10.55
C SER A 86 4.73 -16.64 -10.69
N HIS A 87 3.85 -16.65 -9.71
CA HIS A 87 2.61 -17.43 -9.70
C HIS A 87 1.39 -16.63 -10.19
N TYR A 88 1.55 -15.33 -10.45
CA TYR A 88 0.46 -14.51 -10.97
C TYR A 88 0.09 -14.94 -12.38
N TYR A 89 -1.21 -14.93 -12.65
CA TYR A 89 -1.77 -15.30 -13.95
C TYR A 89 -2.60 -14.18 -14.52
N ARG A 90 -2.36 -13.79 -15.77
CA ARG A 90 -3.08 -12.71 -16.42
C ARG A 90 -4.18 -13.23 -17.33
N VAL A 91 -5.40 -12.66 -17.19
CA VAL A 91 -6.60 -12.95 -17.99
C VAL A 91 -7.02 -11.68 -18.76
N PRO A 92 -6.44 -11.40 -19.95
CA PRO A 92 -6.72 -10.14 -20.68
C PRO A 92 -8.19 -9.92 -21.03
N GLY A 93 -8.93 -11.01 -21.27
CA GLY A 93 -10.35 -11.00 -21.62
C GLY A 93 -11.31 -11.02 -20.42
N TYR A 94 -10.87 -10.71 -19.22
CA TYR A 94 -11.63 -10.91 -17.97
C TYR A 94 -13.06 -10.35 -17.95
N ARG A 95 -13.34 -9.27 -18.71
CA ARG A 95 -14.70 -8.68 -18.78
C ARG A 95 -15.71 -9.58 -19.48
N ASN A 96 -15.27 -10.58 -20.23
CA ASN A 96 -16.09 -11.49 -20.99
C ASN A 96 -16.11 -12.91 -20.38
N LEU A 97 -15.55 -13.09 -19.19
CA LEU A 97 -15.59 -14.37 -18.50
C LEU A 97 -17.04 -14.73 -18.13
N THR A 98 -17.38 -15.99 -18.32
CA THR A 98 -18.65 -16.54 -17.84
C THR A 98 -18.53 -16.90 -16.35
N ALA A 99 -19.69 -17.14 -15.70
CA ALA A 99 -19.72 -17.57 -14.30
C ALA A 99 -18.95 -18.89 -14.08
N GLU A 100 -19.02 -19.80 -15.05
CA GLU A 100 -18.32 -21.09 -15.02
C GLU A 100 -16.80 -20.89 -15.09
N GLN A 101 -16.33 -19.96 -15.94
CA GLN A 101 -14.90 -19.64 -16.05
C GLN A 101 -14.37 -18.95 -14.79
N GLU A 102 -15.16 -18.06 -14.18
CA GLU A 102 -14.80 -17.46 -12.87
C GLU A 102 -14.72 -18.54 -11.78
N GLN A 103 -15.68 -19.49 -11.78
CA GLN A 103 -15.66 -20.60 -10.84
C GLN A 103 -14.45 -21.54 -11.07
N GLU A 104 -14.02 -21.71 -12.31
CA GLU A 104 -12.83 -22.49 -12.65
C GLU A 104 -11.55 -21.83 -12.08
N LEU A 105 -11.41 -20.51 -12.20
CA LEU A 105 -10.30 -19.77 -11.58
C LEU A 105 -10.27 -19.99 -10.07
N LEU A 106 -11.41 -19.87 -9.41
CA LEU A 106 -11.54 -20.11 -7.97
C LEU A 106 -11.20 -21.56 -7.59
N ASN A 107 -11.67 -22.53 -8.35
CA ASN A 107 -11.37 -23.96 -8.12
C ASN A 107 -9.88 -24.28 -8.31
N ASN A 108 -9.19 -23.50 -9.12
CA ASN A 108 -7.74 -23.56 -9.31
C ASN A 108 -6.96 -22.69 -8.31
N HIS A 109 -7.62 -22.21 -7.23
CA HIS A 109 -7.02 -21.43 -6.16
C HIS A 109 -6.47 -20.07 -6.60
N TYR A 110 -7.16 -19.41 -7.54
CA TYR A 110 -6.86 -18.05 -7.95
C TYR A 110 -7.94 -17.04 -7.50
N ASN A 111 -7.49 -15.90 -7.01
CA ASN A 111 -8.32 -14.75 -6.68
C ASN A 111 -8.08 -13.66 -7.72
N ARG A 112 -9.10 -13.35 -8.54
CA ARG A 112 -8.96 -12.42 -9.66
C ARG A 112 -9.20 -10.97 -9.24
N VAL A 113 -8.24 -10.11 -9.53
CA VAL A 113 -8.32 -8.64 -9.41
C VAL A 113 -8.20 -8.06 -10.81
N THR A 114 -9.29 -7.64 -11.41
CA THR A 114 -9.39 -7.20 -12.82
C THR A 114 -8.87 -8.27 -13.79
N ASP A 115 -7.77 -8.06 -14.48
CA ASP A 115 -7.15 -9.03 -15.39
C ASP A 115 -6.04 -9.87 -14.76
N THR A 116 -5.79 -9.70 -13.48
CA THR A 116 -4.69 -10.37 -12.76
C THR A 116 -5.25 -11.32 -11.72
N CYS A 117 -4.80 -12.56 -11.74
CA CYS A 117 -5.15 -13.59 -10.78
C CYS A 117 -4.00 -13.80 -9.80
N ILE A 118 -4.29 -13.67 -8.51
CA ILE A 118 -3.35 -13.84 -7.40
C ILE A 118 -3.54 -15.23 -6.81
N PRO A 119 -2.47 -16.04 -6.62
CA PRO A 119 -2.58 -17.38 -6.08
C PRO A 119 -2.95 -17.38 -4.60
N GLU A 120 -3.82 -18.29 -4.19
CA GLU A 120 -4.28 -18.41 -2.80
C GLU A 120 -3.13 -18.83 -1.86
N GLU A 121 -2.42 -19.90 -2.17
CA GLU A 121 -1.44 -20.50 -1.26
C GLU A 121 -0.16 -19.66 -1.13
N GLU A 122 0.41 -19.27 -2.26
CA GLU A 122 1.68 -18.55 -2.30
C GLU A 122 1.58 -17.11 -1.83
N ALA A 123 0.41 -16.49 -1.98
CA ALA A 123 0.17 -15.10 -1.56
C ALA A 123 -0.58 -15.04 -0.22
N PHE A 124 -1.89 -15.36 -0.24
CA PHE A 124 -2.77 -15.13 0.91
C PHE A 124 -2.41 -16.00 2.11
N ARG A 125 -2.25 -17.33 1.94
CA ARG A 125 -1.97 -18.24 3.04
C ARG A 125 -0.58 -18.05 3.62
N ARG A 126 0.37 -17.71 2.77
CA ARG A 126 1.74 -17.36 3.20
C ARG A 126 1.77 -16.12 4.07
N LEU A 127 1.03 -15.08 3.67
CA LEU A 127 0.92 -13.85 4.45
C LEU A 127 0.12 -14.07 5.75
N GLU A 128 -1.00 -14.82 5.70
CA GLU A 128 -1.79 -15.20 6.87
C GLU A 128 -0.93 -15.88 7.93
N GLY A 129 -0.12 -16.87 7.55
CA GLY A 129 0.75 -17.57 8.49
C GLY A 129 1.68 -16.61 9.24
N ALA A 130 2.32 -15.68 8.53
CA ALA A 130 3.18 -14.68 9.14
C ALA A 130 2.41 -13.69 10.03
N LEU A 131 1.18 -13.30 9.64
CA LEU A 131 0.31 -12.42 10.44
C LEU A 131 -0.14 -13.10 11.73
N VAL A 132 -0.53 -14.37 11.69
CA VAL A 132 -0.94 -15.12 12.89
C VAL A 132 0.18 -15.16 13.93
N ASP A 133 1.44 -15.30 13.51
CA ASP A 133 2.58 -15.29 14.41
C ASP A 133 2.75 -13.93 15.13
N VAL A 134 2.66 -12.81 14.41
CA VAL A 134 2.80 -11.48 15.01
C VAL A 134 1.56 -11.10 15.84
N TRP A 135 0.36 -11.54 15.47
CA TRP A 135 -0.85 -11.36 16.28
C TRP A 135 -0.77 -12.15 17.59
N ASN A 136 -0.32 -13.40 17.57
CA ASN A 136 -0.08 -14.20 18.77
C ASN A 136 0.93 -13.53 19.70
N LYS A 137 2.03 -13.00 19.14
CA LYS A 137 3.02 -12.26 19.93
C LYS A 137 2.43 -11.01 20.56
N ALA A 138 1.70 -10.20 19.80
CA ALA A 138 1.05 -9.00 20.32
C ALA A 138 0.04 -9.33 21.42
N LYS A 139 -0.77 -10.38 21.24
CA LYS A 139 -1.71 -10.91 22.26
C LYS A 139 -0.99 -11.30 23.54
N ALA A 140 0.10 -12.05 23.43
CA ALA A 140 0.88 -12.48 24.59
C ALA A 140 1.54 -11.31 25.35
N GLU A 141 1.94 -10.26 24.61
CA GLU A 141 2.53 -9.04 25.18
C GLU A 141 1.49 -8.01 25.66
N GLY A 142 0.20 -8.23 25.42
CA GLY A 142 -0.88 -7.27 25.72
C GLY A 142 -0.74 -5.97 24.91
N LYS A 143 -0.16 -6.03 23.73
CA LYS A 143 0.09 -4.87 22.85
C LYS A 143 -0.91 -4.82 21.70
N ARG A 144 -1.17 -3.61 21.24
CA ARG A 144 -2.06 -3.30 20.11
C ARG A 144 -1.35 -2.42 19.11
N TYR A 145 -1.54 -2.69 17.83
CA TYR A 145 -0.86 -1.99 16.77
C TYR A 145 -1.83 -1.58 15.66
N LEU A 146 -1.42 -0.58 14.87
CA LEU A 146 -2.09 -0.28 13.60
C LEU A 146 -1.79 -1.39 12.58
N PRO A 147 -2.64 -1.60 11.55
CA PRO A 147 -2.46 -2.67 10.57
C PRO A 147 -1.06 -2.74 9.96
N TYR A 148 -0.51 -1.60 9.53
CA TYR A 148 0.81 -1.56 8.91
C TYR A 148 1.95 -1.93 9.87
N GLU A 149 1.79 -1.69 11.17
CA GLU A 149 2.81 -2.01 12.15
C GLU A 149 3.00 -3.52 12.31
N TYR A 150 1.93 -4.32 12.10
CA TYR A 150 2.04 -5.78 12.02
C TYR A 150 2.83 -6.22 10.78
N ILE A 151 2.54 -5.64 9.62
CA ILE A 151 3.30 -5.90 8.38
C ILE A 151 4.78 -5.55 8.58
N TYR A 152 5.08 -4.42 9.22
CA TYR A 152 6.47 -4.03 9.50
C TYR A 152 7.18 -5.00 10.44
N GLN A 153 6.48 -5.58 11.41
CA GLN A 153 7.07 -6.62 12.26
C GLN A 153 7.42 -7.86 11.44
N ILE A 154 6.57 -8.28 10.52
CA ILE A 154 6.84 -9.40 9.60
C ILE A 154 8.06 -9.10 8.74
N LEU A 155 8.09 -7.96 8.07
CA LEU A 155 9.21 -7.58 7.18
C LEU A 155 10.54 -7.50 7.94
N ARG A 156 10.55 -6.87 9.11
CA ARG A 156 11.75 -6.76 9.95
C ARG A 156 12.23 -8.08 10.53
N SER A 157 11.36 -9.07 10.66
CA SER A 157 11.75 -10.41 11.11
C SER A 157 12.50 -11.21 10.06
N GLY A 158 12.40 -10.83 8.77
CA GLY A 158 12.98 -11.54 7.65
C GLY A 158 12.27 -12.87 7.30
N VAL A 159 11.17 -13.21 7.95
CA VAL A 159 10.51 -14.52 7.78
C VAL A 159 10.01 -14.77 6.35
N LEU A 160 9.73 -13.70 5.61
CA LEU A 160 9.28 -13.77 4.22
C LEU A 160 10.43 -13.73 3.19
N GLU A 161 11.66 -13.37 3.57
CA GLU A 161 12.78 -13.15 2.62
C GLU A 161 13.06 -14.36 1.73
N LYS A 162 12.93 -15.57 2.26
CA LYS A 162 13.09 -16.82 1.50
C LYS A 162 12.06 -17.04 0.39
N TYR A 163 11.02 -16.23 0.37
CA TYR A 163 9.93 -16.31 -0.61
C TYR A 163 9.92 -15.11 -1.58
N TYR A 164 10.88 -14.19 -1.49
CA TYR A 164 10.90 -13.04 -2.39
C TYR A 164 11.14 -13.51 -3.84
N GLU A 165 10.26 -13.08 -4.73
CA GLU A 165 10.24 -13.44 -6.14
C GLU A 165 10.47 -12.24 -7.06
N ILE A 166 10.35 -11.01 -6.53
CA ILE A 166 10.78 -9.78 -7.19
C ILE A 166 11.98 -9.18 -6.44
N ASP A 167 12.66 -8.23 -7.08
CA ASP A 167 13.71 -7.46 -6.38
C ASP A 167 13.09 -6.70 -5.20
N PRO A 168 13.57 -6.89 -3.95
CA PRO A 168 13.05 -6.18 -2.78
C PRO A 168 13.01 -4.67 -2.92
N LYS A 169 13.88 -4.11 -3.77
CA LYS A 169 13.89 -2.66 -4.04
C LYS A 169 12.59 -2.16 -4.71
N ASP A 170 11.85 -3.04 -5.37
CA ASP A 170 10.63 -2.72 -6.11
C ASP A 170 9.35 -2.77 -5.24
N SER A 171 9.46 -3.22 -3.96
CA SER A 171 8.36 -3.17 -3.00
C SER A 171 8.31 -1.80 -2.30
N TRP A 172 7.19 -1.11 -2.45
CA TRP A 172 6.98 0.18 -1.80
C TRP A 172 6.70 0.04 -0.30
N VAL A 173 6.04 -1.04 0.13
CA VAL A 173 5.80 -1.31 1.55
C VAL A 173 7.11 -1.63 2.27
N LEU A 174 8.01 -2.39 1.62
CA LEU A 174 9.34 -2.62 2.18
C LEU A 174 10.14 -1.32 2.28
N ALA A 175 10.13 -0.47 1.23
CA ALA A 175 10.76 0.84 1.26
C ALA A 175 10.21 1.73 2.40
N ALA A 176 8.89 1.72 2.60
CA ALA A 176 8.25 2.44 3.69
C ALA A 176 8.65 1.89 5.07
N CYS A 177 8.78 0.56 5.19
CA CYS A 177 9.28 -0.10 6.40
C CYS A 177 10.74 0.28 6.72
N GLU A 178 11.62 0.29 5.72
CA GLU A 178 13.03 0.70 5.84
C GLU A 178 13.14 2.16 6.33
N LYS A 179 12.31 3.06 5.79
CA LYS A 179 12.26 4.48 6.14
C LYS A 179 11.42 4.77 7.39
N ASN A 180 10.75 3.75 7.94
CA ASN A 180 9.81 3.89 9.06
C ASN A 180 8.69 4.92 8.80
N ILE A 181 8.20 4.98 7.57
CA ILE A 181 7.12 5.86 7.16
C ILE A 181 5.78 5.24 7.57
N PRO A 182 4.87 5.96 8.24
CA PRO A 182 3.56 5.44 8.59
C PRO A 182 2.71 5.14 7.34
N ILE A 183 1.98 4.02 7.37
CA ILE A 183 0.97 3.68 6.37
C ILE A 183 -0.40 3.66 7.05
N ILE A 184 -1.27 4.52 6.61
CA ILE A 184 -2.65 4.62 7.09
C ILE A 184 -3.56 3.84 6.17
N CYS A 185 -4.32 2.90 6.72
CA CYS A 185 -5.30 2.10 5.99
C CYS A 185 -6.69 2.34 6.58
N PRO A 186 -7.43 3.35 6.11
CA PRO A 186 -8.83 3.50 6.48
C PRO A 186 -9.63 2.29 6.03
N ALA A 187 -10.59 1.83 6.87
CA ALA A 187 -11.39 0.65 6.57
C ALA A 187 -10.54 -0.61 6.25
N TRP A 188 -9.50 -0.86 7.08
CA TRP A 188 -8.65 -2.04 6.91
C TRP A 188 -9.44 -3.35 6.90
N GLU A 189 -10.54 -3.41 7.60
CA GLU A 189 -11.47 -4.55 7.63
C GLU A 189 -12.08 -4.90 6.27
N ASP A 190 -12.01 -4.00 5.29
CA ASP A 190 -12.49 -4.20 3.90
C ASP A 190 -11.41 -4.79 2.96
N CYS A 191 -10.36 -5.37 3.51
CA CYS A 191 -9.33 -6.07 2.74
C CYS A 191 -9.21 -7.54 3.16
N THR A 192 -8.44 -8.34 2.42
CA THR A 192 -8.33 -9.78 2.69
C THR A 192 -7.71 -10.06 4.06
N THR A 193 -6.64 -9.36 4.44
CA THR A 193 -6.02 -9.55 5.76
C THR A 193 -6.94 -9.14 6.90
N GLY A 194 -7.78 -8.11 6.71
CA GLY A 194 -8.83 -7.73 7.65
C GLY A 194 -9.91 -8.81 7.80
N ASN A 195 -10.36 -9.38 6.68
CA ASN A 195 -11.32 -10.49 6.66
C ASN A 195 -10.74 -11.76 7.30
N ILE A 196 -9.47 -12.09 7.05
CA ILE A 196 -8.76 -13.18 7.70
C ILE A 196 -8.72 -12.97 9.22
N PHE A 197 -8.37 -11.77 9.68
CA PHE A 197 -8.37 -11.45 11.09
C PHE A 197 -9.76 -11.61 11.72
N ALA A 198 -10.82 -11.16 11.04
CA ALA A 198 -12.20 -11.35 11.48
C ALA A 198 -12.57 -12.84 11.60
N ALA A 199 -12.13 -13.69 10.67
CA ALA A 199 -12.33 -15.13 10.73
C ALA A 199 -11.64 -15.76 11.96
N HIS A 200 -10.43 -15.34 12.30
CA HIS A 200 -9.73 -15.75 13.51
C HIS A 200 -10.43 -15.27 14.80
N CYS A 201 -11.03 -14.07 14.79
CA CYS A 201 -11.87 -13.59 15.88
C CYS A 201 -13.15 -14.44 16.07
N ILE A 202 -13.81 -14.83 14.97
CA ILE A 202 -14.98 -15.72 15.01
C ILE A 202 -14.62 -17.07 15.62
N LYS A 203 -13.45 -17.60 15.35
CA LYS A 203 -12.92 -18.84 15.95
C LYS A 203 -12.54 -18.68 17.44
N GLY A 204 -12.55 -17.46 17.98
CA GLY A 204 -12.14 -17.15 19.36
C GLY A 204 -10.63 -17.14 19.58
N GLU A 205 -9.83 -17.13 18.51
CA GLU A 205 -8.37 -17.12 18.60
C GLU A 205 -7.84 -15.74 18.98
N PHE A 206 -8.48 -14.68 18.48
CA PHE A 206 -8.17 -13.29 18.80
C PHE A 206 -9.43 -12.52 19.21
N THR A 207 -9.22 -11.29 19.72
CA THR A 207 -10.29 -10.33 20.00
C THR A 207 -10.17 -9.12 19.05
N PRO A 208 -11.28 -8.51 18.61
CA PRO A 208 -11.25 -7.41 17.64
C PRO A 208 -10.39 -6.21 18.06
N ASP A 209 -10.20 -6.02 19.36
CA ASP A 209 -9.40 -4.92 19.92
C ASP A 209 -7.89 -5.13 19.81
N LEU A 210 -7.41 -6.30 19.38
CA LEU A 210 -5.98 -6.55 19.17
C LEU A 210 -5.40 -5.63 18.10
N VAL A 211 -6.15 -5.36 17.03
CA VAL A 211 -5.80 -4.38 16.01
C VAL A 211 -6.47 -3.04 16.35
N LYS A 212 -5.70 -1.95 16.27
CA LYS A 212 -6.25 -0.60 16.46
C LYS A 212 -7.26 -0.29 15.36
N ASN A 213 -8.40 0.26 15.75
CA ASN A 213 -9.55 0.49 14.86
C ASN A 213 -9.43 1.77 14.02
N GLY A 214 -10.40 2.01 13.14
CA GLY A 214 -10.43 3.16 12.25
C GLY A 214 -10.41 4.51 12.98
N ILE A 215 -11.06 4.64 14.14
CA ILE A 215 -11.01 5.89 14.93
C ILE A 215 -9.60 6.13 15.48
N GLU A 216 -8.94 5.11 16.00
CA GLU A 216 -7.54 5.22 16.47
C GLU A 216 -6.60 5.57 15.31
N THR A 217 -6.87 5.05 14.11
CA THR A 217 -6.16 5.40 12.87
C THR A 217 -6.34 6.88 12.53
N MET A 218 -7.56 7.41 12.61
CA MET A 218 -7.83 8.83 12.36
C MET A 218 -7.15 9.73 13.39
N LEU A 219 -7.18 9.37 14.68
CA LEU A 219 -6.47 10.11 15.73
C LEU A 219 -4.96 10.16 15.46
N PHE A 220 -4.38 9.05 15.05
CA PHE A 220 -2.97 9.00 14.66
C PHE A 220 -2.67 9.95 13.48
N LEU A 221 -3.51 9.94 12.45
CA LEU A 221 -3.35 10.79 11.27
C LEU A 221 -3.42 12.29 11.64
N VAL A 222 -4.40 12.68 12.45
CA VAL A 222 -4.55 14.07 12.93
C VAL A 222 -3.33 14.52 13.75
N ASP A 223 -2.84 13.65 14.63
CA ASP A 223 -1.65 13.94 15.44
C ASP A 223 -0.40 14.08 14.57
N TRP A 224 -0.25 13.20 13.58
CA TRP A 224 0.85 13.27 12.62
C TRP A 224 0.78 14.59 11.84
N TYR A 225 -0.39 14.96 11.31
CA TYR A 225 -0.59 16.21 10.57
C TYR A 225 -0.25 17.43 11.41
N LYS A 226 -0.79 17.54 12.62
CA LYS A 226 -0.50 18.66 13.54
C LYS A 226 0.99 18.84 13.83
N LYS A 227 1.72 17.73 13.93
CA LYS A 227 3.18 17.74 14.18
C LYS A 227 4.00 18.17 12.95
N ASN A 228 3.51 17.89 11.76
CA ASN A 228 4.25 18.06 10.51
C ASN A 228 3.78 19.24 9.65
N ALA A 229 2.56 19.74 9.84
CA ALA A 229 2.00 20.90 9.11
C ALA A 229 2.53 22.23 9.63
N VAL A 230 3.84 22.32 9.88
CA VAL A 230 4.56 23.50 10.36
C VAL A 230 5.63 23.90 9.32
N GLY A 231 6.10 25.12 9.39
CA GLY A 231 7.12 25.62 8.46
C GLY A 231 6.61 25.68 7.02
N ALA A 232 7.19 24.87 6.13
CA ALA A 232 6.78 24.81 4.72
C ALA A 232 5.44 24.08 4.48
N GLY A 233 4.89 23.43 5.50
CA GLY A 233 3.60 22.75 5.44
C GLY A 233 3.63 21.35 4.86
N VAL A 234 2.42 20.83 4.56
CA VAL A 234 2.18 19.48 4.03
C VAL A 234 1.45 19.58 2.70
N GLY A 235 1.95 18.88 1.70
CA GLY A 235 1.31 18.69 0.41
C GLY A 235 0.64 17.32 0.31
N PHE A 236 -0.30 17.20 -0.63
CA PHE A 236 -1.04 15.97 -0.91
C PHE A 236 -0.78 15.54 -2.35
N PHE A 237 -0.36 14.30 -2.53
CA PHE A 237 -0.24 13.68 -3.83
C PHE A 237 -1.19 12.49 -3.89
N GLN A 238 -2.23 12.60 -4.72
CA GLN A 238 -3.32 11.63 -4.77
C GLN A 238 -3.28 10.82 -6.06
N ILE A 239 -3.25 9.50 -5.91
CA ILE A 239 -3.36 8.52 -6.99
C ILE A 239 -4.66 7.73 -6.77
N GLY A 240 -5.67 8.03 -7.57
CA GLY A 240 -7.03 7.52 -7.36
C GLY A 240 -7.81 8.31 -6.31
N GLY A 241 -8.99 7.84 -5.95
CA GLY A 241 -9.92 8.49 -5.02
C GLY A 241 -10.34 7.57 -3.87
N GLY A 242 -11.62 7.68 -3.47
CA GLY A 242 -12.22 6.82 -2.45
C GLY A 242 -11.65 7.04 -1.05
N THR A 243 -11.81 6.06 -0.19
CA THR A 243 -11.56 6.13 1.26
C THR A 243 -10.17 6.69 1.62
N ALA A 244 -9.14 6.36 0.82
CA ALA A 244 -7.78 6.85 1.08
C ALA A 244 -7.66 8.36 0.86
N GLY A 245 -8.24 8.89 -0.22
CA GLY A 245 -8.26 10.33 -0.51
C GLY A 245 -9.14 11.09 0.46
N ASP A 246 -10.34 10.56 0.74
CA ASP A 246 -11.32 11.18 1.65
C ASP A 246 -10.76 11.31 3.07
N SER A 247 -10.06 10.28 3.56
CA SER A 247 -9.46 10.30 4.90
C SER A 247 -8.34 11.33 5.06
N LEU A 248 -7.64 11.70 3.97
CA LEU A 248 -6.61 12.74 4.02
C LEU A 248 -7.19 14.15 3.90
N SER A 249 -8.37 14.30 3.32
CA SER A 249 -9.02 15.60 3.09
C SER A 249 -10.01 16.00 4.19
N ALA A 250 -10.30 15.09 5.12
CA ALA A 250 -11.18 15.33 6.27
C ALA A 250 -10.41 15.99 7.43
#